data_20b56233eb18460b357d445cf428cf40
#
_entry.id   20b56233eb18460b357d445cf428cf40
#
_cell.length_a   1.000
_cell.length_b   1.000
_cell.length_c   1.000
_cell.angle_alpha   90.00
_cell.angle_beta   90.00
_cell.angle_gamma   90.00
#
_symmetry.space_group_name_H-M   'P 1'
#
loop_
_entity.id
_entity.type
_entity.pdbx_description
1 polymer ?
#
loop_
_entity_poly.entity_id
_entity_poly.type
_entity_poly.pdbx_seq_one_letter_code
_entity_poly.pdbx_strand_id
1 'polypeptide(L)'
;MLSDSGAFEESAAGGTLFGKILHSDSVSRPIVDFTNRFGGEDDDLDLEPCPAPRESSAESSAEFAGEPPAETPPPAGESASPDAPSEIDLSNLKVPVAQKPSKAESLRVEEFKAEKYEANLPAKTRDGYVFPSVDLLDKSGDGLSGERENYEERMSEIVKTIAEFGISVTPVKASSGPVITRYEVRPATGVRLNRIASLEDDIALAIRAQKVRIIAPIPGQGTVGIEVPNKHRSMVCVRDIIESREWNESRAEIPVALGKDITGVPIVLDLAKMPHALIAGSTGSGKSVCINSIILSLLFKTTPDDLRFIMVDPKVVEMQMYNSLPHMLIPVVTDPKKVPAALKWLTSEMMRRYRIFKETSVRNIAGFNAKILKDAQAAQLAEESDAAMTPEERTALASPDGESRDSDGDGEGFEIPKKKLPYIVCIIDELADLMMVAGKEVEGSIARLTQLARAAGIHLIVATQRPSRDVITGLIKSNLPTRIAFKVASQIDSRTILDHKGAETLIGYGDMLYINNGSSDMVRAQGAFMSDEEIARVAEALKVNGEPDCAEDVQQQIESAGEEDEDSEGGEEGDDPMFAKAVAVVKANKKASTSLLQRKLGIGYGRAARIIDEMEDRGMIGPDNGPGNPREVYI
;
A
#
# COMPACT_ATOMS: atom_id res chain seq x y z
N MET A 1 -20.42 -64.60 6.03
CA MET A 1 -21.68 -64.98 5.33
C MET A 1 -21.89 -63.86 4.36
N LEU A 2 -21.47 -64.10 3.14
CA LEU A 2 -22.26 -64.24 1.92
C LEU A 2 -22.72 -62.84 1.43
N SER A 3 -22.11 -62.32 0.41
CA SER A 3 -22.31 -62.59 -1.07
C SER A 3 -23.38 -61.60 -1.58
N ASP A 4 -23.35 -60.93 -2.69
CA ASP A 4 -22.86 -61.18 -4.06
C ASP A 4 -23.08 -59.86 -4.82
N SER A 5 -22.18 -59.35 -5.63
CA SER A 5 -21.99 -59.55 -7.07
C SER A 5 -23.04 -58.91 -8.01
N GLY A 6 -22.56 -58.25 -9.02
CA GLY A 6 -23.18 -57.91 -10.30
C GLY A 6 -22.74 -56.51 -10.77
N ALA A 7 -21.82 -56.26 -11.56
CA ALA A 7 -21.31 -56.62 -12.91
C ALA A 7 -22.30 -56.27 -14.04
N PHE A 8 -21.69 -55.68 -15.08
CA PHE A 8 -22.16 -55.44 -16.47
C PHE A 8 -22.88 -54.10 -16.72
N GLU A 9 -22.65 -53.35 -17.79
CA GLU A 9 -21.90 -53.57 -19.04
C GLU A 9 -21.66 -52.22 -19.74
N GLU A 10 -20.68 -52.20 -20.58
CA GLU A 10 -20.31 -51.19 -21.58
C GLU A 10 -21.45 -50.77 -22.51
N SER A 11 -21.40 -49.56 -23.02
CA SER A 11 -21.51 -49.35 -24.46
C SER A 11 -20.97 -48.02 -24.91
N ALA A 12 -20.08 -48.08 -25.87
CA ALA A 12 -19.48 -47.02 -26.65
C ALA A 12 -20.43 -46.53 -27.74
N ALA A 13 -20.30 -45.25 -28.10
CA ALA A 13 -20.44 -44.63 -29.43
C ALA A 13 -20.40 -43.14 -29.21
N GLY A 14 -19.45 -42.30 -29.69
CA GLY A 14 -19.15 -42.14 -31.08
C GLY A 14 -19.98 -40.97 -31.65
N GLY A 15 -19.41 -39.76 -31.82
CA GLY A 15 -20.13 -38.71 -32.53
C GLY A 15 -19.52 -37.33 -32.43
N THR A 16 -18.59 -37.04 -33.31
CA THR A 16 -18.18 -35.69 -33.75
C THR A 16 -19.37 -34.81 -34.12
N LEU A 17 -19.42 -33.59 -33.64
CA LEU A 17 -20.15 -32.52 -34.33
C LEU A 17 -19.38 -31.19 -34.26
N PHE A 18 -18.69 -30.90 -35.38
CA PHE A 18 -18.36 -29.56 -35.82
C PHE A 18 -19.63 -28.92 -36.36
N GLY A 19 -19.87 -27.64 -36.04
CA GLY A 19 -20.84 -26.90 -36.85
C GLY A 19 -21.37 -25.62 -36.21
N LYS A 20 -20.78 -24.49 -36.60
CA LYS A 20 -21.42 -23.21 -36.91
C LYS A 20 -22.39 -22.58 -35.90
N ILE A 21 -22.06 -21.40 -35.42
CA ILE A 21 -22.98 -20.25 -35.56
C ILE A 21 -22.15 -18.99 -35.80
N LEU A 22 -22.51 -18.34 -36.90
CA LEU A 22 -22.09 -17.03 -37.38
C LEU A 22 -23.00 -15.93 -36.81
N HIS A 23 -22.41 -14.76 -36.62
CA HIS A 23 -22.97 -13.41 -36.74
C HIS A 23 -24.03 -12.90 -35.76
N SER A 24 -23.66 -11.83 -35.04
CA SER A 24 -24.35 -10.55 -35.20
C SER A 24 -23.43 -9.40 -34.82
N ASP A 25 -23.24 -8.56 -35.73
CA ASP A 25 -22.90 -7.17 -35.91
C ASP A 25 -22.80 -6.27 -34.67
N SER A 26 -21.71 -5.61 -34.63
CA SER A 26 -21.39 -4.22 -34.89
C SER A 26 -21.48 -3.28 -33.68
N VAL A 27 -20.39 -2.66 -33.35
CA VAL A 27 -20.16 -1.23 -33.45
C VAL A 27 -18.67 -0.96 -33.25
N SER A 28 -18.02 -0.64 -34.35
CA SER A 28 -16.65 -0.10 -34.42
C SER A 28 -16.64 1.35 -33.95
N ARG A 29 -15.77 1.70 -33.02
CA ARG A 29 -15.28 3.07 -32.83
C ARG A 29 -13.78 3.10 -33.15
N PRO A 30 -13.30 4.11 -33.86
CA PRO A 30 -11.93 4.13 -34.35
C PRO A 30 -10.93 4.43 -33.26
N ILE A 31 -9.88 3.63 -33.23
CA ILE A 31 -8.64 3.89 -32.50
C ILE A 31 -7.91 4.96 -33.30
N VAL A 32 -7.70 6.12 -32.69
CA VAL A 32 -6.83 7.17 -33.25
C VAL A 32 -5.38 6.77 -32.94
N ASP A 33 -4.69 6.40 -33.98
CA ASP A 33 -3.27 6.08 -34.02
C ASP A 33 -2.46 7.38 -33.98
N PHE A 34 -1.70 7.61 -32.93
CA PHE A 34 -0.74 8.70 -32.78
C PHE A 34 0.69 8.18 -32.93
N THR A 35 1.02 7.70 -34.14
CA THR A 35 2.42 7.54 -34.53
C THR A 35 2.64 8.16 -35.89
N ASN A 36 3.61 9.05 -35.92
CA ASN A 36 4.23 9.74 -37.07
C ASN A 36 3.79 11.18 -37.30
N ARG A 37 4.60 12.06 -36.73
CA ARG A 37 5.18 13.24 -37.39
C ARG A 37 6.17 13.91 -36.45
N PHE A 38 7.45 13.75 -36.76
CA PHE A 38 8.48 14.80 -36.75
C PHE A 38 9.80 14.14 -37.12
N GLY A 39 10.05 14.20 -38.41
CA GLY A 39 11.40 14.16 -38.96
C GLY A 39 11.64 15.54 -39.55
N GLY A 40 12.84 16.06 -39.38
CA GLY A 40 13.29 17.26 -40.09
C GLY A 40 14.10 18.21 -39.21
N GLU A 41 15.40 18.08 -39.32
CA GLU A 41 16.44 19.13 -39.54
C GLU A 41 16.73 20.14 -38.40
N ASP A 42 17.99 20.21 -38.14
CA ASP A 42 18.80 21.14 -37.37
C ASP A 42 18.41 22.62 -37.60
N ASP A 43 18.26 23.36 -36.49
CA ASP A 43 18.58 24.78 -36.46
C ASP A 43 18.93 25.19 -35.01
N ASP A 44 20.17 25.64 -34.87
CA ASP A 44 20.75 26.31 -33.71
C ASP A 44 19.94 27.57 -33.38
N LEU A 45 19.38 27.66 -32.20
CA LEU A 45 18.90 28.91 -31.63
C LEU A 45 19.43 29.09 -30.21
N ASP A 46 20.39 29.99 -30.11
CA ASP A 46 20.88 30.64 -28.89
C ASP A 46 19.72 31.14 -28.03
N LEU A 47 19.58 30.64 -26.83
CA LEU A 47 18.70 31.19 -25.80
C LEU A 47 19.54 31.87 -24.73
N GLU A 48 19.47 33.20 -24.71
CA GLU A 48 19.94 34.05 -23.62
C GLU A 48 19.18 33.78 -22.31
N PRO A 49 19.84 33.87 -21.15
CA PRO A 49 19.21 33.60 -19.85
C PRO A 49 18.38 34.79 -19.35
N CYS A 50 17.15 34.51 -18.91
CA CYS A 50 16.29 35.43 -18.20
C CYS A 50 16.90 35.93 -16.88
N PRO A 51 16.75 37.24 -16.54
CA PRO A 51 17.29 37.80 -15.33
C PRO A 51 16.44 37.48 -14.07
N ALA A 52 17.14 37.23 -12.96
CA ALA A 52 16.57 37.00 -11.64
C ALA A 52 15.87 38.27 -11.06
N PRO A 53 14.84 38.10 -10.23
CA PRO A 53 14.22 39.22 -9.53
C PRO A 53 15.13 39.72 -8.38
N ARG A 54 15.25 41.04 -8.32
CA ARG A 54 16.03 41.77 -7.33
C ARG A 54 15.35 41.73 -5.95
N GLU A 55 16.13 41.40 -4.94
CA GLU A 55 15.85 41.70 -3.54
C GLU A 55 15.84 43.25 -3.34
N SER A 56 14.85 43.73 -2.63
CA SER A 56 14.91 45.05 -2.02
C SER A 56 14.68 44.93 -0.51
N SER A 57 15.77 45.15 0.21
CA SER A 57 15.82 45.48 1.63
C SER A 57 15.27 46.89 1.84
N ALA A 58 14.53 47.13 2.91
CA ALA A 58 14.80 48.21 3.86
C ALA A 58 13.70 48.34 4.91
N GLU A 59 14.16 48.46 6.09
CA GLU A 59 13.54 48.85 7.34
C GLU A 59 12.78 50.18 7.25
N SER A 60 11.73 50.35 8.03
CA SER A 60 11.63 51.45 9.04
C SER A 60 10.20 51.63 9.53
N SER A 61 10.06 51.49 10.81
CA SER A 61 9.14 52.05 11.80
C SER A 61 8.34 53.32 11.42
N ALA A 62 7.08 53.37 11.82
CA ALA A 62 6.45 54.28 12.75
C ALA A 62 4.95 54.45 12.51
N GLU A 63 4.23 54.37 13.61
CA GLU A 63 2.92 54.90 13.96
C GLU A 63 2.32 55.98 13.04
N PHE A 64 1.05 55.85 12.66
CA PHE A 64 0.06 56.90 12.89
C PHE A 64 -1.37 56.38 12.67
N ALA A 65 -2.23 56.66 13.65
CA ALA A 65 -3.69 56.51 13.60
C ALA A 65 -4.30 57.57 12.65
N GLY A 66 -5.36 57.17 11.93
CA GLY A 66 -6.14 58.13 11.13
C GLY A 66 -7.38 57.43 10.53
N GLU A 67 -8.54 57.72 11.10
CA GLU A 67 -9.85 57.40 10.54
C GLU A 67 -10.06 58.01 9.15
N PRO A 68 -10.74 57.36 8.20
CA PRO A 68 -11.17 57.98 6.95
C PRO A 68 -12.50 58.77 7.16
N PRO A 69 -12.66 59.91 6.49
CA PRO A 69 -13.81 60.79 6.65
C PRO A 69 -15.05 60.29 5.89
N ALA A 70 -16.21 60.62 6.47
CA ALA A 70 -17.54 60.38 5.94
C ALA A 70 -17.78 61.23 4.67
N GLU A 71 -18.25 60.59 3.60
CA GLU A 71 -18.82 61.27 2.44
C GLU A 71 -20.29 61.64 2.68
N THR A 72 -20.57 62.90 2.46
CA THR A 72 -21.88 63.53 2.50
C THR A 72 -22.68 63.24 1.22
N PRO A 73 -24.04 63.08 1.29
CA PRO A 73 -24.90 62.91 0.13
C PRO A 73 -25.18 64.24 -0.59
N PRO A 74 -25.40 64.23 -1.93
CA PRO A 74 -25.80 65.43 -2.68
C PRO A 74 -27.29 65.77 -2.51
N PRO A 75 -27.69 67.01 -2.79
CA PRO A 75 -28.99 67.55 -2.40
C PRO A 75 -30.13 67.18 -3.32
N ALA A 76 -31.32 67.21 -2.72
CA ALA A 76 -32.61 66.99 -3.33
C ALA A 76 -32.97 68.01 -4.39
N GLY A 77 -33.44 67.54 -5.55
CA GLY A 77 -34.11 68.32 -6.57
C GLY A 77 -35.60 67.94 -6.62
N GLU A 78 -36.43 68.97 -6.65
CA GLU A 78 -37.88 68.93 -6.54
C GLU A 78 -38.63 68.29 -7.72
N SER A 79 -39.79 67.77 -7.35
CA SER A 79 -41.07 67.74 -8.06
C SER A 79 -41.27 67.00 -9.34
N ALA A 80 -42.06 65.94 -9.24
CA ALA A 80 -43.29 65.78 -10.02
C ALA A 80 -44.05 64.51 -9.57
N SER A 81 -45.25 64.68 -8.99
CA SER A 81 -46.24 63.62 -8.91
C SER A 81 -46.82 63.41 -10.30
N PRO A 82 -47.06 62.17 -10.70
CA PRO A 82 -48.43 61.82 -11.07
C PRO A 82 -48.83 60.39 -10.61
N ASP A 83 -50.12 60.34 -10.30
CA ASP A 83 -51.07 59.21 -10.38
C ASP A 83 -50.75 57.90 -9.69
N ALA A 84 -51.58 57.62 -8.73
CA ALA A 84 -51.79 56.32 -8.12
C ALA A 84 -52.21 55.25 -9.16
N PRO A 85 -51.56 54.11 -9.20
CA PRO A 85 -52.14 52.93 -9.88
C PRO A 85 -53.09 52.21 -8.91
N SER A 86 -54.24 51.92 -9.45
CA SER A 86 -55.37 51.13 -9.00
C SER A 86 -54.96 49.88 -8.19
N GLU A 87 -55.78 49.57 -7.19
CA GLU A 87 -55.83 48.34 -6.39
C GLU A 87 -55.68 47.10 -7.29
N ILE A 88 -54.63 46.30 -7.05
CA ILE A 88 -54.47 44.98 -7.64
C ILE A 88 -55.41 44.05 -6.87
N ASP A 89 -56.41 43.56 -7.56
CA ASP A 89 -57.35 42.53 -7.07
C ASP A 89 -56.62 41.21 -6.81
N LEU A 90 -56.36 40.91 -5.53
CA LEU A 90 -55.69 39.70 -5.05
C LEU A 90 -56.57 38.46 -4.98
N SER A 91 -57.82 38.54 -5.47
CA SER A 91 -58.78 37.45 -5.35
C SER A 91 -58.57 36.28 -6.31
N ASN A 92 -57.61 36.36 -7.26
CA ASN A 92 -57.33 35.33 -8.25
C ASN A 92 -55.94 34.67 -8.15
N LEU A 93 -55.16 34.92 -7.12
CA LEU A 93 -53.93 34.17 -6.86
C LEU A 93 -54.31 32.81 -6.22
N LYS A 94 -54.48 31.81 -7.09
CA LYS A 94 -54.46 30.39 -6.67
C LYS A 94 -53.07 30.07 -6.14
N VAL A 95 -52.90 30.18 -4.83
CA VAL A 95 -51.75 29.56 -4.12
C VAL A 95 -51.85 28.07 -4.41
N PRO A 96 -50.79 27.42 -4.98
CA PRO A 96 -50.81 25.98 -5.09
C PRO A 96 -50.90 25.39 -3.69
N VAL A 97 -52.03 24.80 -3.37
CA VAL A 97 -52.20 24.01 -2.15
C VAL A 97 -51.17 22.92 -2.18
N ALA A 98 -50.30 22.89 -1.19
CA ALA A 98 -49.31 21.83 -0.99
C ALA A 98 -50.06 20.49 -1.12
N GLN A 99 -49.69 19.73 -2.15
CA GLN A 99 -50.22 18.38 -2.31
C GLN A 99 -49.84 17.60 -1.05
N LYS A 100 -50.85 17.00 -0.41
CA LYS A 100 -50.64 16.03 0.65
C LYS A 100 -49.64 15.01 0.17
N PRO A 101 -48.66 14.61 1.02
CA PRO A 101 -47.68 13.61 0.62
C PRO A 101 -48.43 12.33 0.20
N SER A 102 -48.24 11.93 -1.05
CA SER A 102 -48.65 10.63 -1.54
C SER A 102 -48.02 9.56 -0.63
N LYS A 103 -48.75 8.45 -0.42
CA LYS A 103 -48.34 7.27 0.38
C LYS A 103 -46.84 7.21 0.58
N ALA A 104 -46.42 7.22 1.86
CA ALA A 104 -45.01 7.02 2.23
C ALA A 104 -44.44 5.81 1.45
N GLU A 105 -43.58 6.07 0.49
CA GLU A 105 -42.74 5.01 -0.08
C GLU A 105 -41.97 4.43 1.10
N SER A 106 -42.15 3.14 1.36
CA SER A 106 -41.38 2.41 2.38
C SER A 106 -39.88 2.59 2.11
N LEU A 107 -39.16 2.93 3.15
CA LEU A 107 -37.69 3.10 3.06
C LEU A 107 -37.07 1.85 2.43
N ARG A 108 -36.31 2.02 1.36
CA ARG A 108 -35.51 0.92 0.80
C ARG A 108 -34.36 0.60 1.74
N VAL A 109 -34.36 -0.60 2.31
CA VAL A 109 -33.23 -1.11 3.10
C VAL A 109 -32.45 -2.09 2.24
N GLU A 110 -31.18 -1.78 1.99
CA GLU A 110 -30.25 -2.65 1.26
C GLU A 110 -29.33 -3.33 2.28
N GLU A 111 -29.43 -4.65 2.38
CA GLU A 111 -28.54 -5.50 3.18
C GLU A 111 -27.81 -6.44 2.22
N PHE A 112 -26.47 -6.50 2.33
CA PHE A 112 -25.68 -7.47 1.57
C PHE A 112 -25.83 -8.85 2.20
N LYS A 113 -26.33 -9.81 1.42
CA LYS A 113 -26.35 -11.22 1.78
C LYS A 113 -25.13 -11.91 1.19
N ALA A 114 -24.16 -12.20 2.04
CA ALA A 114 -22.99 -12.97 1.63
C ALA A 114 -23.42 -14.37 1.18
N GLU A 115 -23.11 -14.73 -0.06
CA GLU A 115 -23.16 -16.11 -0.51
C GLU A 115 -21.92 -16.81 0.06
N LYS A 116 -22.12 -17.90 0.83
CA LYS A 116 -21.01 -18.72 1.33
C LYS A 116 -20.46 -19.53 0.17
N TYR A 117 -19.21 -19.29 -0.14
CA TYR A 117 -18.42 -20.10 -1.06
C TYR A 117 -17.55 -21.06 -0.27
N GLU A 118 -17.48 -22.32 -0.69
CA GLU A 118 -16.44 -23.21 -0.18
C GLU A 118 -15.10 -22.69 -0.70
N ALA A 119 -14.19 -22.39 0.23
CA ALA A 119 -12.87 -21.90 -0.12
C ALA A 119 -12.15 -22.96 -0.97
N ASN A 120 -11.95 -22.66 -2.25
CA ASN A 120 -11.23 -23.52 -3.17
C ASN A 120 -9.71 -23.33 -2.98
N LEU A 121 -9.21 -23.69 -1.79
CA LEU A 121 -7.79 -23.67 -1.49
C LEU A 121 -7.21 -25.03 -1.84
N PRO A 122 -6.14 -25.11 -2.64
CA PRO A 122 -5.46 -26.37 -2.90
C PRO A 122 -4.85 -26.87 -1.59
N ALA A 123 -5.22 -28.07 -1.16
CA ALA A 123 -4.68 -28.65 0.08
C ALA A 123 -3.15 -28.85 0.00
N LYS A 124 -2.63 -29.16 -1.19
CA LYS A 124 -1.20 -29.35 -1.47
C LYS A 124 -0.85 -28.89 -2.89
N THR A 125 0.35 -28.33 -3.05
CA THR A 125 0.92 -28.12 -4.39
C THR A 125 1.50 -29.41 -4.97
N ARG A 126 1.87 -29.38 -6.27
CA ARG A 126 2.60 -30.49 -6.91
C ARG A 126 3.94 -30.79 -6.22
N ASP A 127 4.58 -29.77 -5.66
CA ASP A 127 5.87 -29.85 -4.97
C ASP A 127 5.72 -30.24 -3.49
N GLY A 128 4.51 -30.57 -3.03
CA GLY A 128 4.25 -31.08 -1.69
C GLY A 128 4.02 -30.02 -0.61
N TYR A 129 4.06 -28.72 -0.92
CA TYR A 129 3.74 -27.65 0.03
C TYR A 129 2.30 -27.76 0.50
N VAL A 130 2.07 -27.64 1.82
CA VAL A 130 0.76 -27.76 2.46
C VAL A 130 0.25 -26.37 2.83
N PHE A 131 -0.85 -25.95 2.21
CA PHE A 131 -1.51 -24.69 2.58
C PHE A 131 -2.25 -24.81 3.93
N PRO A 132 -2.39 -23.71 4.69
CA PRO A 132 -3.17 -23.72 5.91
C PRO A 132 -4.64 -23.96 5.61
N SER A 133 -5.31 -24.77 6.45
CA SER A 133 -6.76 -24.98 6.35
C SER A 133 -7.52 -23.74 6.85
N VAL A 134 -8.62 -23.41 6.19
CA VAL A 134 -9.54 -22.34 6.63
C VAL A 134 -10.15 -22.67 8.01
N ASP A 135 -10.20 -23.94 8.39
CA ASP A 135 -10.72 -24.37 9.70
C ASP A 135 -9.83 -23.94 10.88
N LEU A 136 -8.62 -23.48 10.63
CA LEU A 136 -7.75 -22.85 11.64
C LEU A 136 -8.25 -21.45 12.02
N LEU A 137 -9.12 -20.84 11.21
CA LEU A 137 -9.70 -19.53 11.44
C LEU A 137 -11.09 -19.65 12.10
N ASP A 138 -11.35 -18.76 13.03
CA ASP A 138 -12.62 -18.71 13.74
C ASP A 138 -13.75 -18.20 12.81
N LYS A 139 -14.94 -18.77 12.97
CA LYS A 139 -16.12 -18.29 12.25
C LYS A 139 -16.64 -17.03 12.93
N SER A 140 -17.12 -16.08 12.11
CA SER A 140 -17.92 -15.01 12.68
C SER A 140 -19.05 -15.64 13.48
N GLY A 141 -19.11 -15.35 14.77
CA GLY A 141 -20.26 -15.78 15.58
C GLY A 141 -21.52 -15.27 14.88
N ASP A 142 -22.57 -16.10 14.82
CA ASP A 142 -23.89 -15.61 14.41
C ASP A 142 -24.18 -14.41 15.34
N GLY A 143 -23.90 -13.21 14.78
CA GLY A 143 -24.01 -11.97 15.55
C GLY A 143 -25.32 -12.02 16.27
N LEU A 144 -25.27 -11.91 17.60
CA LEU A 144 -26.42 -11.95 18.47
C LEU A 144 -27.61 -11.46 17.66
N SER A 145 -28.60 -12.33 17.46
CA SER A 145 -29.88 -12.01 16.85
C SER A 145 -30.63 -11.02 17.75
N GLY A 146 -29.94 -9.88 17.99
CA GLY A 146 -30.48 -8.72 18.64
C GLY A 146 -31.56 -8.13 17.76
N GLU A 147 -32.53 -7.53 18.39
CA GLU A 147 -33.62 -6.80 17.74
C GLU A 147 -33.07 -6.06 16.52
N ARG A 148 -33.66 -6.34 15.35
CA ARG A 148 -33.32 -5.64 14.11
C ARG A 148 -33.46 -4.15 14.37
N GLU A 149 -32.38 -3.42 14.10
CA GLU A 149 -32.42 -1.96 14.25
C GLU A 149 -33.55 -1.40 13.39
N ASN A 150 -34.38 -0.53 13.97
CA ASN A 150 -35.50 0.09 13.24
C ASN A 150 -34.92 1.22 12.36
N TYR A 151 -34.55 0.89 11.14
CA TYR A 151 -33.97 1.84 10.18
C TYR A 151 -34.93 2.98 9.82
N GLU A 152 -36.24 2.72 9.80
CA GLU A 152 -37.26 3.74 9.49
C GLU A 152 -37.35 4.78 10.61
N GLU A 153 -37.35 4.35 11.86
CA GLU A 153 -37.38 5.23 13.03
C GLU A 153 -36.11 6.11 13.06
N ARG A 154 -34.92 5.50 12.87
CA ARG A 154 -33.67 6.25 12.80
C ARG A 154 -33.63 7.26 11.66
N MET A 155 -34.07 6.88 10.47
CA MET A 155 -34.19 7.80 9.34
C MET A 155 -35.13 8.96 9.64
N SER A 156 -36.25 8.67 10.30
CA SER A 156 -37.22 9.70 10.71
C SER A 156 -36.63 10.68 11.74
N GLU A 157 -35.88 10.19 12.72
CA GLU A 157 -35.13 11.02 13.69
C GLU A 157 -34.12 11.94 13.00
N ILE A 158 -33.32 11.39 12.07
CA ILE A 158 -32.35 12.17 11.31
C ILE A 158 -33.01 13.26 10.49
N VAL A 159 -34.06 12.93 9.73
CA VAL A 159 -34.79 13.89 8.89
C VAL A 159 -35.44 14.98 9.75
N LYS A 160 -36.01 14.61 10.90
CA LYS A 160 -36.61 15.56 11.85
C LYS A 160 -35.55 16.52 12.40
N THR A 161 -34.42 16.00 12.85
CA THR A 161 -33.31 16.83 13.37
C THR A 161 -32.83 17.83 12.32
N ILE A 162 -32.61 17.39 11.07
CA ILE A 162 -32.19 18.28 9.99
C ILE A 162 -33.28 19.36 9.71
N ALA A 163 -34.57 19.00 9.81
CA ALA A 163 -35.68 19.93 9.63
C ALA A 163 -35.77 20.98 10.75
N GLU A 164 -35.39 20.65 11.99
CA GLU A 164 -35.35 21.60 13.12
C GLU A 164 -34.33 22.72 12.88
N PHE A 165 -33.26 22.46 12.09
CA PHE A 165 -32.28 23.45 11.63
C PHE A 165 -32.72 24.21 10.36
N GLY A 166 -33.98 24.07 9.95
CA GLY A 166 -34.55 24.75 8.79
C GLY A 166 -34.04 24.23 7.44
N ILE A 167 -33.65 22.96 7.38
CA ILE A 167 -33.18 22.31 6.17
C ILE A 167 -34.16 21.20 5.77
N SER A 168 -34.71 21.30 4.57
CA SER A 168 -35.62 20.26 4.05
C SER A 168 -34.84 19.21 3.30
N VAL A 169 -35.01 17.94 3.69
CA VAL A 169 -34.42 16.76 3.03
C VAL A 169 -35.50 15.68 2.85
N THR A 170 -35.31 14.84 1.83
CA THR A 170 -36.17 13.68 1.57
C THR A 170 -35.39 12.39 1.81
N PRO A 171 -35.89 11.42 2.58
CA PRO A 171 -35.26 10.13 2.74
C PRO A 171 -35.23 9.37 1.41
N VAL A 172 -34.12 8.65 1.14
CA VAL A 172 -33.95 7.87 -0.10
C VAL A 172 -33.80 6.38 0.21
N LYS A 173 -32.76 5.99 0.94
CA LYS A 173 -32.52 4.61 1.32
C LYS A 173 -31.62 4.51 2.57
N ALA A 174 -31.59 3.32 3.18
CA ALA A 174 -30.65 2.94 4.20
C ALA A 174 -29.86 1.72 3.72
N SER A 175 -28.52 1.81 3.75
CA SER A 175 -27.62 0.69 3.43
C SER A 175 -26.97 0.23 4.73
N SER A 176 -27.31 -0.97 5.18
CA SER A 176 -26.83 -1.54 6.43
C SER A 176 -25.60 -2.41 6.19
N GLY A 177 -24.53 -2.14 6.93
CA GLY A 177 -23.31 -2.93 6.95
C GLY A 177 -23.05 -3.54 8.33
N PRO A 178 -21.88 -4.19 8.50
CA PRO A 178 -21.56 -4.91 9.73
C PRO A 178 -21.38 -4.00 10.94
N VAL A 179 -20.89 -2.78 10.76
CA VAL A 179 -20.51 -1.86 11.84
C VAL A 179 -21.26 -0.54 11.79
N ILE A 180 -21.58 -0.07 10.59
CA ILE A 180 -22.26 1.20 10.34
C ILE A 180 -23.42 1.02 9.36
N THR A 181 -24.41 1.91 9.48
CA THR A 181 -25.49 2.04 8.51
C THR A 181 -25.41 3.42 7.87
N ARG A 182 -25.46 3.49 6.55
CA ARG A 182 -25.53 4.74 5.77
C ARG A 182 -26.96 5.06 5.46
N TYR A 183 -27.42 6.22 5.95
CA TYR A 183 -28.71 6.81 5.63
C TYR A 183 -28.54 7.86 4.53
N GLU A 184 -29.20 7.67 3.41
CA GLU A 184 -29.12 8.58 2.28
C GLU A 184 -30.33 9.50 2.22
N VAL A 185 -30.07 10.80 2.18
CA VAL A 185 -31.10 11.84 2.08
C VAL A 185 -30.81 12.72 0.86
N ARG A 186 -31.89 13.19 0.24
CA ARG A 186 -31.83 14.14 -0.87
C ARG A 186 -32.17 15.53 -0.37
N PRO A 187 -31.26 16.51 -0.44
CA PRO A 187 -31.54 17.89 -0.09
C PRO A 187 -32.55 18.52 -1.05
N ALA A 188 -33.41 19.40 -0.53
CA ALA A 188 -34.28 20.22 -1.37
C ALA A 188 -33.44 21.20 -2.23
N THR A 189 -34.03 21.64 -3.35
CA THR A 189 -33.38 22.59 -4.26
C THR A 189 -32.99 23.88 -3.52
N GLY A 190 -31.76 24.36 -3.72
CA GLY A 190 -31.24 25.57 -3.08
C GLY A 190 -30.59 25.37 -1.72
N VAL A 191 -30.56 24.16 -1.17
CA VAL A 191 -29.87 23.86 0.09
C VAL A 191 -28.35 23.74 -0.17
N ARG A 192 -27.54 24.49 0.58
CA ARG A 192 -26.08 24.39 0.55
C ARG A 192 -25.63 23.15 1.33
N LEU A 193 -24.88 22.25 0.68
CA LEU A 193 -24.43 20.98 1.27
C LEU A 193 -23.60 21.17 2.55
N ASN A 194 -22.79 22.22 2.63
CA ASN A 194 -22.01 22.52 3.83
C ASN A 194 -22.85 22.78 5.08
N ARG A 195 -24.11 23.25 4.92
CA ARG A 195 -25.03 23.42 6.07
C ARG A 195 -25.45 22.07 6.64
N ILE A 196 -25.59 21.06 5.80
CA ILE A 196 -25.92 19.70 6.27
C ILE A 196 -24.66 19.08 6.87
N ALA A 197 -23.50 19.22 6.23
CA ALA A 197 -22.23 18.69 6.71
C ALA A 197 -21.81 19.25 8.08
N SER A 198 -22.26 20.47 8.44
CA SER A 198 -21.97 21.05 9.77
C SER A 198 -22.84 20.50 10.90
N LEU A 199 -23.85 19.66 10.62
CA LEU A 199 -24.76 19.10 11.62
C LEU A 199 -24.30 17.73 12.15
N GLU A 200 -23.04 17.34 11.94
CA GLU A 200 -22.53 16.02 12.38
C GLU A 200 -22.76 15.78 13.87
N ASP A 201 -22.41 16.76 14.71
CA ASP A 201 -22.52 16.66 16.17
C ASP A 201 -23.98 16.77 16.64
N ASP A 202 -24.78 17.63 16.00
CA ASP A 202 -26.20 17.80 16.33
C ASP A 202 -27.00 16.53 16.03
N ILE A 203 -26.75 15.92 14.88
CA ILE A 203 -27.38 14.65 14.52
C ILE A 203 -26.89 13.54 15.46
N ALA A 204 -25.59 13.48 15.76
CA ALA A 204 -25.06 12.49 16.69
C ALA A 204 -25.71 12.57 18.06
N LEU A 205 -25.92 13.79 18.58
CA LEU A 205 -26.63 14.03 19.84
C LEU A 205 -28.08 13.55 19.77
N ALA A 206 -28.81 13.92 18.72
CA ALA A 206 -30.23 13.60 18.58
C ALA A 206 -30.50 12.09 18.55
N ILE A 207 -29.69 11.35 17.78
CA ILE A 207 -29.81 9.88 17.65
C ILE A 207 -29.02 9.11 18.71
N ARG A 208 -28.41 9.80 19.69
CA ARG A 208 -27.58 9.22 20.76
C ARG A 208 -26.44 8.34 20.25
N ALA A 209 -25.81 8.73 19.14
CA ALA A 209 -24.63 8.07 18.60
C ALA A 209 -23.35 8.71 19.12
N GLN A 210 -22.28 7.94 19.24
CA GLN A 210 -20.97 8.46 19.69
C GLN A 210 -20.40 9.47 18.69
N LYS A 211 -20.51 9.19 17.40
CA LYS A 211 -20.11 10.05 16.29
C LYS A 211 -20.92 9.69 15.05
N VAL A 212 -21.15 10.69 14.22
CA VAL A 212 -21.76 10.56 12.90
C VAL A 212 -20.80 11.16 11.88
N ARG A 213 -20.76 10.63 10.68
CA ARG A 213 -19.98 11.18 9.57
C ARG A 213 -20.93 11.52 8.41
N ILE A 214 -20.79 12.71 7.86
CA ILE A 214 -21.61 13.16 6.73
C ILE A 214 -20.77 13.26 5.46
N ILE A 215 -21.22 12.59 4.40
CA ILE A 215 -20.63 12.64 3.04
C ILE A 215 -21.56 13.48 2.17
N ALA A 216 -21.12 14.68 1.82
CA ALA A 216 -21.94 15.63 1.07
C ALA A 216 -21.13 16.29 -0.06
N PRO A 217 -21.38 15.94 -1.34
CA PRO A 217 -22.28 14.89 -1.84
C PRO A 217 -21.69 13.49 -1.82
N ILE A 218 -22.51 12.44 -1.99
CA ILE A 218 -22.00 11.10 -2.34
C ILE A 218 -21.55 11.17 -3.80
N PRO A 219 -20.30 10.74 -4.10
CA PRO A 219 -19.79 10.73 -5.47
C PRO A 219 -20.71 9.98 -6.44
N GLY A 220 -21.02 10.61 -7.57
CA GLY A 220 -21.91 10.03 -8.60
C GLY A 220 -23.40 9.97 -8.24
N GLN A 221 -23.80 10.43 -7.06
CA GLN A 221 -25.21 10.45 -6.60
C GLN A 221 -25.59 11.85 -6.15
N GLY A 222 -26.80 12.27 -6.44
CA GLY A 222 -27.35 13.57 -6.01
C GLY A 222 -27.87 13.56 -4.57
N THR A 223 -27.24 12.77 -3.69
CA THR A 223 -27.66 12.54 -2.30
C THR A 223 -26.55 12.86 -1.31
N VAL A 224 -26.94 13.02 -0.05
CA VAL A 224 -26.03 13.15 1.10
C VAL A 224 -26.12 11.86 1.91
N GLY A 225 -24.97 11.29 2.24
CA GLY A 225 -24.87 10.10 3.08
C GLY A 225 -24.57 10.48 4.53
N ILE A 226 -25.35 9.92 5.45
CA ILE A 226 -25.17 10.06 6.89
C ILE A 226 -24.82 8.69 7.45
N GLU A 227 -23.56 8.51 7.84
CA GLU A 227 -23.03 7.25 8.35
C GLU A 227 -23.16 7.22 9.88
N VAL A 228 -23.95 6.28 10.36
CA VAL A 228 -24.29 6.11 11.77
C VAL A 228 -23.77 4.76 12.26
N PRO A 229 -23.07 4.69 13.39
CA PRO A 229 -22.67 3.43 14.02
C PRO A 229 -23.89 2.58 14.40
N ASN A 230 -23.82 1.28 14.11
CA ASN A 230 -24.85 0.33 14.54
C ASN A 230 -24.82 0.16 16.05
N LYS A 231 -25.99 -0.06 16.67
CA LYS A 231 -26.08 -0.41 18.10
C LYS A 231 -25.42 -1.76 18.38
N HIS A 232 -25.67 -2.73 17.50
CA HIS A 232 -25.06 -4.05 17.53
C HIS A 232 -24.12 -4.17 16.35
N ARG A 233 -22.82 -4.29 16.63
CA ARG A 233 -21.78 -4.39 15.61
C ARG A 233 -21.44 -5.84 15.39
N SER A 234 -21.40 -6.26 14.14
CA SER A 234 -20.93 -7.60 13.77
C SER A 234 -19.43 -7.56 13.52
N MET A 235 -18.73 -8.55 14.07
CA MET A 235 -17.30 -8.70 13.80
C MET A 235 -17.09 -9.19 12.36
N VAL A 236 -16.14 -8.60 11.67
CA VAL A 236 -15.74 -9.02 10.32
C VAL A 236 -14.51 -9.91 10.47
N CYS A 237 -14.64 -11.22 10.32
CA CYS A 237 -13.53 -12.16 10.43
C CYS A 237 -12.81 -12.33 9.09
N VAL A 238 -11.50 -12.61 9.11
CA VAL A 238 -10.73 -12.93 7.90
C VAL A 238 -11.31 -14.13 7.17
N ARG A 239 -11.78 -15.14 7.91
CA ARG A 239 -12.46 -16.31 7.36
C ARG A 239 -13.63 -15.95 6.44
N ASP A 240 -14.47 -14.99 6.83
CA ASP A 240 -15.61 -14.54 6.03
C ASP A 240 -15.21 -14.02 4.65
N ILE A 241 -14.00 -13.45 4.55
CA ILE A 241 -13.49 -12.91 3.29
C ILE A 241 -12.87 -14.02 2.46
N ILE A 242 -12.10 -14.93 3.08
CA ILE A 242 -11.50 -16.08 2.38
C ILE A 242 -12.58 -17.02 1.82
N GLU A 243 -13.70 -17.21 2.53
CA GLU A 243 -14.85 -17.99 2.08
C GLU A 243 -15.80 -17.18 1.16
N SER A 244 -15.45 -15.96 0.76
CA SER A 244 -16.29 -15.15 -0.11
C SER A 244 -16.06 -15.45 -1.59
N ARG A 245 -17.04 -15.06 -2.41
CA ARG A 245 -16.96 -15.14 -3.87
C ARG A 245 -15.83 -14.24 -4.41
N GLU A 246 -15.72 -13.03 -3.87
CA GLU A 246 -14.74 -12.02 -4.28
C GLU A 246 -13.31 -12.51 -4.11
N TRP A 247 -13.03 -13.29 -3.06
CA TRP A 247 -11.74 -13.92 -2.85
C TRP A 247 -11.48 -15.08 -3.83
N ASN A 248 -12.44 -15.96 -3.98
CA ASN A 248 -12.28 -17.18 -4.78
C ASN A 248 -12.23 -16.90 -6.29
N GLU A 249 -12.99 -15.91 -6.78
CA GLU A 249 -12.97 -15.48 -8.19
C GLU A 249 -11.89 -14.43 -8.47
N SER A 250 -11.15 -13.98 -7.46
CA SER A 250 -10.11 -12.97 -7.63
C SER A 250 -8.99 -13.47 -8.55
N ARG A 251 -8.66 -12.66 -9.54
CA ARG A 251 -7.49 -12.86 -10.43
C ARG A 251 -6.27 -12.08 -9.96
N ALA A 252 -6.24 -11.69 -8.69
CA ALA A 252 -5.10 -11.01 -8.09
C ALA A 252 -3.89 -11.95 -8.05
N GLU A 253 -2.72 -11.44 -8.40
CA GLU A 253 -1.46 -12.17 -8.28
C GLU A 253 -1.09 -12.36 -6.80
N ILE A 254 -1.29 -11.32 -6.00
CA ILE A 254 -1.00 -11.29 -4.57
C ILE A 254 -2.23 -10.72 -3.84
N PRO A 255 -3.28 -11.55 -3.60
CA PRO A 255 -4.52 -11.08 -3.01
C PRO A 255 -4.39 -10.80 -1.51
N VAL A 256 -5.01 -9.72 -1.08
CA VAL A 256 -5.09 -9.27 0.32
C VAL A 256 -6.56 -9.14 0.72
N ALA A 257 -6.96 -9.83 1.79
CA ALA A 257 -8.26 -9.70 2.43
C ALA A 257 -8.24 -8.47 3.35
N LEU A 258 -8.67 -7.31 2.85
CA LEU A 258 -8.60 -6.07 3.63
C LEU A 258 -9.72 -5.96 4.66
N GLY A 259 -10.93 -6.38 4.31
CA GLY A 259 -12.11 -6.20 5.15
C GLY A 259 -13.41 -6.26 4.37
N LYS A 260 -14.44 -5.58 4.87
CA LYS A 260 -15.73 -5.38 4.20
C LYS A 260 -16.01 -3.88 4.06
N ASP A 261 -16.66 -3.49 2.99
CA ASP A 261 -17.13 -2.12 2.83
C ASP A 261 -18.31 -1.82 3.77
N ILE A 262 -18.80 -0.59 3.72
CA ILE A 262 -19.93 -0.15 4.55
C ILE A 262 -21.26 -0.85 4.22
N THR A 263 -21.35 -1.56 3.09
CA THR A 263 -22.52 -2.35 2.71
C THR A 263 -22.37 -3.83 3.04
N GLY A 264 -21.17 -4.24 3.48
CA GLY A 264 -20.84 -5.61 3.85
C GLY A 264 -20.16 -6.42 2.74
N VAL A 265 -19.89 -5.81 1.58
CA VAL A 265 -19.19 -6.45 0.46
C VAL A 265 -17.71 -6.66 0.81
N PRO A 266 -17.16 -7.87 0.64
CA PRO A 266 -15.74 -8.14 0.86
C PRO A 266 -14.84 -7.30 -0.05
N ILE A 267 -13.75 -6.78 0.53
CA ILE A 267 -12.73 -6.01 -0.19
C ILE A 267 -11.49 -6.86 -0.30
N VAL A 268 -11.21 -7.31 -1.52
CA VAL A 268 -10.00 -8.04 -1.87
C VAL A 268 -9.14 -7.15 -2.76
N LEU A 269 -7.95 -6.81 -2.29
CA LEU A 269 -6.99 -5.99 -3.02
C LEU A 269 -5.90 -6.86 -3.66
N ASP A 270 -5.26 -6.36 -4.70
CA ASP A 270 -4.11 -7.00 -5.34
C ASP A 270 -2.85 -6.19 -5.02
N LEU A 271 -1.94 -6.74 -4.21
CA LEU A 271 -0.73 -6.05 -3.81
C LEU A 271 0.19 -5.74 -5.01
N ALA A 272 0.15 -6.56 -6.06
CA ALA A 272 0.90 -6.29 -7.29
C ALA A 272 0.41 -5.03 -8.02
N LYS A 273 -0.90 -4.72 -7.92
CA LYS A 273 -1.50 -3.48 -8.45
C LYS A 273 -1.41 -2.31 -7.49
N MET A 274 -1.35 -2.60 -6.19
CA MET A 274 -1.20 -1.67 -5.08
C MET A 274 0.23 -1.79 -4.51
N PRO A 275 1.26 -1.35 -5.25
CA PRO A 275 2.62 -1.82 -5.02
C PRO A 275 3.16 -1.50 -3.64
N HIS A 276 2.72 -0.39 -3.07
CA HIS A 276 3.20 0.09 -1.77
C HIS A 276 2.04 0.73 -1.01
N ALA A 277 1.97 0.49 0.29
CA ALA A 277 0.91 0.98 1.15
C ALA A 277 1.45 1.68 2.39
N LEU A 278 0.82 2.79 2.74
CA LEU A 278 0.98 3.48 4.02
C LEU A 278 -0.21 3.15 4.90
N ILE A 279 0.04 2.61 6.09
CA ILE A 279 -0.98 2.25 7.09
C ILE A 279 -0.72 3.06 8.36
N ALA A 280 -1.68 3.89 8.76
CA ALA A 280 -1.49 4.69 9.96
C ALA A 280 -2.72 4.75 10.85
N GLY A 281 -2.52 4.89 12.16
CA GLY A 281 -3.59 4.98 13.14
C GLY A 281 -3.08 4.95 14.57
N SER A 282 -3.86 5.47 15.51
CA SER A 282 -3.52 5.45 16.93
C SER A 282 -3.49 4.02 17.51
N THR A 283 -2.83 3.84 18.64
CA THR A 283 -2.82 2.56 19.37
C THR A 283 -4.24 2.06 19.62
N GLY A 284 -4.50 0.77 19.38
CA GLY A 284 -5.82 0.15 19.54
C GLY A 284 -6.84 0.51 18.43
N SER A 285 -6.42 1.20 17.37
CA SER A 285 -7.32 1.55 16.25
C SER A 285 -7.60 0.38 15.29
N GLY A 286 -6.74 -0.66 15.27
CA GLY A 286 -6.81 -1.82 14.39
C GLY A 286 -5.65 -1.94 13.39
N LYS A 287 -4.61 -1.10 13.51
CA LYS A 287 -3.43 -1.10 12.62
C LYS A 287 -2.74 -2.46 12.56
N SER A 288 -2.32 -2.99 13.71
CA SER A 288 -1.60 -4.28 13.79
C SER A 288 -2.46 -5.45 13.33
N VAL A 289 -3.75 -5.45 13.68
CA VAL A 289 -4.70 -6.46 13.19
C VAL A 289 -4.81 -6.44 11.67
N CYS A 290 -4.83 -5.27 11.05
CA CYS A 290 -4.83 -5.15 9.59
C CYS A 290 -3.54 -5.69 8.96
N ILE A 291 -2.38 -5.40 9.53
CA ILE A 291 -1.09 -5.94 9.06
C ILE A 291 -1.09 -7.46 9.14
N ASN A 292 -1.53 -8.02 10.26
CA ASN A 292 -1.66 -9.45 10.46
C ASN A 292 -2.65 -10.08 9.46
N SER A 293 -3.79 -9.43 9.20
CA SER A 293 -4.76 -9.86 8.18
C SER A 293 -4.13 -9.88 6.77
N ILE A 294 -3.28 -8.90 6.44
CA ILE A 294 -2.55 -8.87 5.17
C ILE A 294 -1.57 -10.05 5.10
N ILE A 295 -0.74 -10.26 6.13
CA ILE A 295 0.23 -11.36 6.17
C ILE A 295 -0.46 -12.70 5.98
N LEU A 296 -1.51 -12.96 6.76
CA LEU A 296 -2.22 -14.23 6.65
C LEU A 296 -2.91 -14.41 5.29
N SER A 297 -3.50 -13.37 4.73
CA SER A 297 -4.07 -13.44 3.38
C SER A 297 -3.05 -13.99 2.39
N LEU A 298 -1.81 -13.53 2.48
CA LEU A 298 -0.71 -13.96 1.62
C LEU A 298 -0.36 -15.43 1.88
N LEU A 299 -0.29 -15.85 3.14
CA LEU A 299 0.02 -17.24 3.53
C LEU A 299 -1.04 -18.26 3.07
N PHE A 300 -2.29 -17.85 2.92
CA PHE A 300 -3.36 -18.70 2.39
C PHE A 300 -3.33 -18.88 0.87
N LYS A 301 -2.53 -18.11 0.14
CA LYS A 301 -2.55 -18.09 -1.33
C LYS A 301 -1.20 -18.28 -2.00
N THR A 302 -0.09 -18.07 -1.29
CA THR A 302 1.25 -18.09 -1.86
C THR A 302 2.15 -19.11 -1.15
N THR A 303 3.09 -19.67 -1.91
CA THR A 303 4.18 -20.52 -1.38
C THR A 303 5.44 -19.70 -1.16
N PRO A 304 6.46 -20.21 -0.46
CA PRO A 304 7.76 -19.55 -0.35
C PRO A 304 8.46 -19.28 -1.68
N ASP A 305 8.16 -20.07 -2.72
CA ASP A 305 8.67 -19.85 -4.08
C ASP A 305 7.91 -18.74 -4.83
N ASP A 306 6.71 -18.39 -4.37
CA ASP A 306 5.92 -17.30 -4.93
C ASP A 306 6.14 -15.99 -4.20
N LEU A 307 6.36 -16.04 -2.88
CA LEU A 307 6.47 -14.83 -2.04
C LEU A 307 7.39 -15.06 -0.83
N ARG A 308 8.24 -14.08 -0.56
CA ARG A 308 9.11 -14.02 0.62
C ARG A 308 8.85 -12.74 1.41
N PHE A 309 9.06 -12.81 2.74
CA PHE A 309 8.90 -11.66 3.64
C PHE A 309 10.24 -11.15 4.16
N ILE A 310 10.31 -9.82 4.29
CA ILE A 310 11.22 -9.10 5.18
C ILE A 310 10.35 -8.31 6.15
N MET A 311 10.49 -8.55 7.43
CA MET A 311 9.69 -7.89 8.46
C MET A 311 10.59 -7.08 9.38
N VAL A 312 10.12 -5.88 9.74
CA VAL A 312 10.81 -4.94 10.63
C VAL A 312 9.89 -4.59 11.79
N ASP A 313 10.29 -4.99 13.00
CA ASP A 313 9.55 -4.77 14.25
C ASP A 313 10.48 -4.21 15.33
N PRO A 314 10.68 -2.88 15.37
CA PRO A 314 11.58 -2.27 16.35
C PRO A 314 11.08 -2.36 17.79
N LYS A 315 9.83 -2.77 18.00
CA LYS A 315 9.23 -2.93 19.33
C LYS A 315 9.29 -4.34 19.88
N VAL A 316 9.63 -5.33 19.04
CA VAL A 316 9.75 -6.75 19.41
C VAL A 316 8.45 -7.32 20.01
N VAL A 317 7.30 -6.94 19.46
CA VAL A 317 5.98 -7.29 20.02
C VAL A 317 5.09 -7.99 19.00
N GLU A 318 4.99 -7.42 17.79
CA GLU A 318 3.90 -7.75 16.85
C GLU A 318 4.27 -8.87 15.85
N MET A 319 5.56 -9.02 15.49
CA MET A 319 5.95 -9.86 14.35
C MET A 319 6.83 -11.07 14.71
N GLN A 320 7.22 -11.25 15.98
CA GLN A 320 8.13 -12.34 16.38
C GLN A 320 7.57 -13.75 16.09
N MET A 321 6.25 -13.89 16.13
CA MET A 321 5.57 -15.16 15.85
C MET A 321 5.77 -15.65 14.40
N TYR A 322 6.15 -14.77 13.50
CA TYR A 322 6.38 -15.09 12.09
C TYR A 322 7.79 -15.58 11.77
N ASN A 323 8.74 -15.53 12.71
CA ASN A 323 10.11 -16.00 12.47
C ASN A 323 10.22 -17.47 12.04
N SER A 324 9.24 -18.30 12.41
CA SER A 324 9.22 -19.73 12.03
C SER A 324 8.56 -20.00 10.67
N LEU A 325 8.10 -18.97 9.94
CA LEU A 325 7.43 -19.17 8.66
C LEU A 325 8.44 -19.50 7.54
N PRO A 326 8.18 -20.50 6.71
CA PRO A 326 9.05 -20.84 5.58
C PRO A 326 9.15 -19.72 4.53
N HIS A 327 8.29 -18.70 4.61
CA HIS A 327 8.31 -17.51 3.74
C HIS A 327 9.32 -16.45 4.17
N MET A 328 9.91 -16.56 5.36
CA MET A 328 10.88 -15.57 5.82
C MET A 328 12.15 -15.63 4.97
N LEU A 329 12.61 -14.47 4.51
CA LEU A 329 13.88 -14.35 3.79
C LEU A 329 15.05 -14.19 4.76
N ILE A 330 14.81 -13.48 5.85
CA ILE A 330 15.70 -13.25 7.00
C ILE A 330 14.84 -13.23 8.26
N PRO A 331 15.41 -13.45 9.45
CA PRO A 331 14.72 -13.22 10.70
C PRO A 331 14.17 -11.80 10.81
N VAL A 332 13.12 -11.59 11.61
CA VAL A 332 12.53 -10.26 11.83
C VAL A 332 13.60 -9.29 12.34
N VAL A 333 13.79 -8.18 11.62
CA VAL A 333 14.75 -7.14 11.99
C VAL A 333 14.18 -6.32 13.14
N THR A 334 14.79 -6.42 14.31
CA THR A 334 14.34 -5.75 15.54
C THR A 334 15.15 -4.51 15.88
N ASP A 335 16.39 -4.43 15.41
CA ASP A 335 17.28 -3.30 15.64
C ASP A 335 17.05 -2.21 14.57
N PRO A 336 16.61 -0.99 14.95
CA PRO A 336 16.43 0.11 14.02
C PRO A 336 17.69 0.50 13.25
N LYS A 337 18.88 0.29 13.82
CA LYS A 337 20.16 0.59 13.16
C LYS A 337 20.45 -0.33 11.98
N LYS A 338 19.94 -1.57 12.00
CA LYS A 338 20.11 -2.57 10.93
C LYS A 338 19.13 -2.38 9.76
N VAL A 339 18.07 -1.62 9.96
CA VAL A 339 17.02 -1.42 8.93
C VAL A 339 17.52 -0.72 7.67
N PRO A 340 18.37 0.33 7.72
CA PRO A 340 18.94 0.93 6.52
C PRO A 340 19.68 -0.09 5.65
N ALA A 341 20.41 -1.03 6.26
CA ALA A 341 21.11 -2.10 5.54
C ALA A 341 20.14 -3.06 4.84
N ALA A 342 19.05 -3.46 5.51
CA ALA A 342 18.00 -4.27 4.90
C ALA A 342 17.33 -3.58 3.70
N LEU A 343 17.03 -2.28 3.81
CA LEU A 343 16.47 -1.50 2.70
C LEU A 343 17.46 -1.29 1.55
N LYS A 344 18.75 -1.14 1.86
CA LYS A 344 19.84 -1.06 0.88
C LYS A 344 19.99 -2.39 0.13
N TRP A 345 19.90 -3.51 0.84
CA TRP A 345 19.90 -4.84 0.22
C TRP A 345 18.71 -5.00 -0.73
N LEU A 346 17.49 -4.63 -0.31
CA LEU A 346 16.30 -4.63 -1.19
C LEU A 346 16.51 -3.79 -2.46
N THR A 347 17.20 -2.66 -2.34
CA THR A 347 17.54 -1.81 -3.49
C THR A 347 18.53 -2.53 -4.43
N SER A 348 19.50 -3.24 -3.88
CA SER A 348 20.47 -4.04 -4.67
C SER A 348 19.79 -5.21 -5.37
N GLU A 349 18.89 -5.93 -4.68
CA GLU A 349 18.10 -7.02 -5.26
C GLU A 349 17.16 -6.49 -6.37
N MET A 350 16.54 -5.33 -6.17
CA MET A 350 15.77 -4.67 -7.22
C MET A 350 16.61 -4.43 -8.48
N MET A 351 17.81 -3.91 -8.33
CA MET A 351 18.74 -3.65 -9.46
C MET A 351 19.21 -4.94 -10.11
N ARG A 352 19.46 -6.01 -9.31
CA ARG A 352 19.77 -7.34 -9.82
C ARG A 352 18.63 -7.88 -10.70
N ARG A 353 17.38 -7.76 -10.25
CA ARG A 353 16.20 -8.17 -11.01
C ARG A 353 16.05 -7.41 -12.32
N TYR A 354 16.32 -6.11 -12.32
CA TYR A 354 16.32 -5.31 -13.56
C TYR A 354 17.38 -5.77 -14.58
N ARG A 355 18.56 -6.21 -14.12
CA ARG A 355 19.57 -6.82 -15.01
C ARG A 355 19.04 -8.13 -15.61
N ILE A 356 18.44 -9.00 -14.78
CA ILE A 356 17.79 -10.24 -15.25
C ILE A 356 16.74 -9.93 -16.32
N PHE A 357 15.86 -8.95 -16.08
CA PHE A 357 14.81 -8.60 -17.03
C PHE A 357 15.37 -8.07 -18.35
N LYS A 358 16.46 -7.31 -18.29
CA LYS A 358 17.15 -6.83 -19.49
C LYS A 358 17.71 -8.00 -20.31
N GLU A 359 18.46 -8.90 -19.69
CA GLU A 359 19.07 -10.06 -20.36
C GLU A 359 18.02 -11.02 -20.93
N THR A 360 16.91 -11.18 -20.23
CA THR A 360 15.81 -12.07 -20.66
C THR A 360 14.76 -11.38 -21.55
N SER A 361 14.94 -10.09 -21.86
CA SER A 361 14.03 -9.27 -22.69
C SER A 361 12.59 -9.24 -22.17
N VAL A 362 12.40 -9.22 -20.84
CA VAL A 362 11.08 -9.08 -20.20
C VAL A 362 10.98 -7.73 -19.50
N ARG A 363 9.74 -7.31 -19.18
CA ARG A 363 9.49 -5.97 -18.60
C ARG A 363 9.31 -5.97 -17.08
N ASN A 364 8.93 -7.11 -16.51
CA ASN A 364 8.59 -7.23 -15.09
C ASN A 364 8.70 -8.68 -14.61
N ILE A 365 8.54 -8.88 -13.31
CA ILE A 365 8.60 -10.19 -12.65
C ILE A 365 7.56 -11.17 -13.19
N ALA A 366 6.31 -10.73 -13.45
CA ALA A 366 5.26 -11.60 -13.98
C ALA A 366 5.64 -12.14 -15.37
N GLY A 367 6.19 -11.29 -16.23
CA GLY A 367 6.70 -11.69 -17.55
C GLY A 367 7.88 -12.65 -17.46
N PHE A 368 8.80 -12.43 -16.51
CA PHE A 368 9.91 -13.34 -16.25
C PHE A 368 9.42 -14.70 -15.77
N ASN A 369 8.58 -14.72 -14.73
CA ASN A 369 8.04 -15.96 -14.16
C ASN A 369 7.20 -16.75 -15.18
N ALA A 370 6.43 -16.06 -16.02
CA ALA A 370 5.68 -16.71 -17.11
C ALA A 370 6.59 -17.34 -18.17
N LYS A 371 7.74 -16.70 -18.46
CA LYS A 371 8.77 -17.25 -19.38
C LYS A 371 9.38 -18.50 -18.79
N ILE A 372 9.85 -18.47 -17.54
CA ILE A 372 10.44 -19.62 -16.85
C ILE A 372 9.47 -20.81 -16.80
N LEU A 373 8.17 -20.58 -16.52
CA LEU A 373 7.16 -21.64 -16.52
C LEU A 373 6.97 -22.26 -17.90
N LYS A 374 6.97 -21.47 -18.97
CA LYS A 374 6.89 -21.97 -20.35
C LYS A 374 8.12 -22.77 -20.73
N ASP A 375 9.31 -22.30 -20.37
CA ASP A 375 10.58 -22.97 -20.67
C ASP A 375 10.66 -24.31 -19.91
N ALA A 376 10.21 -24.35 -18.65
CA ALA A 376 10.10 -25.59 -17.86
C ALA A 376 9.09 -26.58 -18.45
N GLN A 377 7.92 -26.12 -18.90
CA GLN A 377 6.93 -26.96 -19.57
C GLN A 377 7.45 -27.50 -20.90
N ALA A 378 8.16 -26.70 -21.68
CA ALA A 378 8.76 -27.14 -22.94
C ALA A 378 9.85 -28.19 -22.71
N ALA A 379 10.66 -28.03 -21.65
CA ALA A 379 11.67 -29.02 -21.26
C ALA A 379 11.05 -30.35 -20.84
N GLN A 380 9.97 -30.31 -20.02
CA GLN A 380 9.24 -31.53 -19.63
C GLN A 380 8.63 -32.26 -20.83
N LEU A 381 8.00 -31.52 -21.75
CA LEU A 381 7.46 -32.12 -22.97
C LEU A 381 8.54 -32.74 -23.87
N ALA A 382 9.72 -32.12 -23.92
CA ALA A 382 10.88 -32.66 -24.63
C ALA A 382 11.38 -33.96 -23.97
N GLU A 383 11.51 -34.00 -22.64
CA GLU A 383 11.90 -35.20 -21.87
C GLU A 383 10.87 -36.31 -22.01
N GLU A 384 9.56 -36.02 -21.96
CA GLU A 384 8.50 -36.99 -22.19
C GLU A 384 8.53 -37.55 -23.63
N SER A 385 8.79 -36.69 -24.62
CA SER A 385 8.98 -37.07 -26.01
C SER A 385 10.19 -37.97 -26.20
N ASP A 386 11.34 -37.63 -25.61
CA ASP A 386 12.56 -38.40 -25.64
C ASP A 386 12.40 -39.73 -24.89
N ALA A 387 11.65 -39.77 -23.79
CA ALA A 387 11.35 -41.01 -23.06
C ALA A 387 10.43 -41.95 -23.84
N ALA A 388 9.54 -41.42 -24.68
CA ALA A 388 8.63 -42.20 -25.54
C ALA A 388 9.30 -42.74 -26.81
N MET A 389 10.48 -42.22 -27.20
CA MET A 389 11.23 -42.68 -28.38
C MET A 389 11.93 -44.00 -28.12
N THR A 390 11.92 -44.87 -29.14
CA THR A 390 12.68 -46.12 -29.14
C THR A 390 14.20 -45.82 -29.23
N PRO A 391 15.07 -46.75 -28.77
CA PRO A 391 16.54 -46.55 -28.87
C PRO A 391 17.01 -46.33 -30.31
N GLU A 392 16.31 -46.87 -31.31
CA GLU A 392 16.64 -46.70 -32.73
C GLU A 392 16.31 -45.30 -33.24
N GLU A 393 15.19 -44.72 -32.82
CA GLU A 393 14.78 -43.35 -33.15
C GLU A 393 15.71 -42.31 -32.50
N ARG A 394 16.19 -42.56 -31.26
CA ARG A 394 17.17 -41.68 -30.58
C ARG A 394 18.50 -41.63 -31.34
N THR A 395 18.93 -42.80 -31.88
CA THR A 395 20.19 -42.86 -32.62
C THR A 395 20.08 -42.17 -33.97
N ALA A 396 18.92 -42.19 -34.60
CA ALA A 396 18.65 -41.51 -35.88
C ALA A 396 18.59 -39.97 -35.78
N LEU A 397 18.17 -39.45 -34.62
CA LEU A 397 18.09 -38.00 -34.34
C LEU A 397 19.39 -37.39 -33.79
N ALA A 398 20.32 -38.21 -33.32
CA ALA A 398 21.63 -37.75 -32.91
C ALA A 398 22.45 -37.32 -34.13
N SER A 399 22.33 -36.08 -34.55
CA SER A 399 23.16 -35.48 -35.59
C SER A 399 24.61 -35.41 -35.09
N PRO A 400 25.64 -35.79 -35.93
CA PRO A 400 27.03 -35.77 -35.52
C PRO A 400 27.67 -34.37 -35.36
N ASP A 401 26.93 -33.32 -35.64
CA ASP A 401 27.39 -31.93 -35.54
C ASP A 401 26.81 -31.19 -34.32
N GLY A 402 27.13 -31.71 -33.14
CA GLY A 402 26.93 -30.99 -31.87
C GLY A 402 28.10 -30.02 -31.61
N GLU A 403 28.21 -28.96 -32.39
CA GLU A 403 28.98 -27.79 -31.93
C GLU A 403 28.18 -27.10 -30.83
N SER A 404 28.52 -27.43 -29.58
CA SER A 404 28.22 -26.59 -28.44
C SER A 404 28.84 -25.20 -28.74
N ARG A 405 27.97 -24.23 -29.05
CA ARG A 405 28.35 -22.83 -29.02
C ARG A 405 28.56 -22.44 -27.55
N ASP A 406 29.74 -22.82 -27.04
CA ASP A 406 30.32 -22.14 -25.89
C ASP A 406 30.59 -20.70 -26.35
N SER A 407 29.71 -19.82 -25.96
CA SER A 407 29.97 -18.39 -26.05
C SER A 407 30.95 -18.05 -24.94
N ASP A 408 32.25 -18.23 -25.25
CA ASP A 408 33.33 -17.60 -24.51
C ASP A 408 33.20 -16.08 -24.65
N GLY A 409 32.38 -15.50 -23.77
CA GLY A 409 32.33 -14.09 -23.50
C GLY A 409 33.05 -13.86 -22.17
N ASP A 410 34.26 -13.31 -22.23
CA ASP A 410 34.97 -12.73 -21.10
C ASP A 410 34.16 -11.60 -20.47
N GLY A 411 33.21 -11.95 -19.61
CA GLY A 411 32.48 -11.08 -18.73
C GLY A 411 32.10 -11.92 -17.52
N GLU A 412 32.32 -11.42 -16.31
CA GLU A 412 31.84 -12.03 -15.08
C GLU A 412 30.43 -12.55 -15.32
N GLY A 413 30.28 -13.88 -15.44
CA GLY A 413 29.05 -14.52 -15.91
C GLY A 413 27.89 -14.23 -14.97
N PHE A 414 27.07 -13.27 -15.36
CA PHE A 414 25.82 -12.99 -14.65
C PHE A 414 24.86 -14.16 -14.87
N GLU A 415 24.72 -15.00 -13.85
CA GLU A 415 23.88 -16.20 -13.93
C GLU A 415 22.39 -15.83 -13.89
N ILE A 416 21.67 -16.18 -14.95
CA ILE A 416 20.21 -16.01 -15.01
C ILE A 416 19.56 -17.16 -14.25
N PRO A 417 18.70 -16.86 -13.23
CA PRO A 417 18.02 -17.90 -12.48
C PRO A 417 17.13 -18.77 -13.38
N LYS A 418 17.24 -20.08 -13.25
CA LYS A 418 16.38 -21.07 -13.93
C LYS A 418 15.05 -21.31 -13.20
N LYS A 419 14.87 -20.71 -12.01
CA LYS A 419 13.66 -20.79 -11.19
C LYS A 419 12.90 -19.48 -11.22
N LYS A 420 11.60 -19.53 -10.87
CA LYS A 420 10.80 -18.32 -10.65
C LYS A 420 11.46 -17.41 -9.63
N LEU A 421 11.29 -16.11 -9.81
CA LEU A 421 11.64 -15.13 -8.79
C LEU A 421 10.43 -14.93 -7.86
N PRO A 422 10.59 -15.08 -6.54
CA PRO A 422 9.52 -14.78 -5.59
C PRO A 422 9.25 -13.28 -5.53
N TYR A 423 8.00 -12.90 -5.30
CA TYR A 423 7.69 -11.55 -4.83
C TYR A 423 8.31 -11.33 -3.45
N ILE A 424 8.73 -10.12 -3.15
CA ILE A 424 9.24 -9.76 -1.82
C ILE A 424 8.32 -8.72 -1.22
N VAL A 425 7.79 -9.00 -0.03
CA VAL A 425 6.98 -8.06 0.74
C VAL A 425 7.76 -7.63 1.96
N CYS A 426 8.15 -6.36 1.98
CA CYS A 426 8.79 -5.74 3.14
C CYS A 426 7.74 -5.03 3.98
N ILE A 427 7.61 -5.40 5.25
CA ILE A 427 6.63 -4.85 6.20
C ILE A 427 7.37 -4.13 7.32
N ILE A 428 7.06 -2.86 7.53
CA ILE A 428 7.61 -2.03 8.60
C ILE A 428 6.46 -1.68 9.54
N ASP A 429 6.48 -2.18 10.79
CA ASP A 429 5.41 -1.95 11.76
C ASP A 429 5.37 -0.52 12.30
N GLU A 430 6.54 0.08 12.56
CA GLU A 430 6.60 1.44 13.10
C GLU A 430 7.70 2.28 12.44
N LEU A 431 7.28 3.07 11.46
CA LEU A 431 8.21 3.96 10.75
C LEU A 431 8.78 5.06 11.66
N ALA A 432 8.01 5.54 12.65
CA ALA A 432 8.44 6.63 13.51
C ALA A 432 9.73 6.31 14.26
N ASP A 433 9.88 5.07 14.74
CA ASP A 433 11.05 4.67 15.48
C ASP A 433 12.31 4.62 14.59
N LEU A 434 12.14 4.27 13.31
CA LEU A 434 13.22 4.29 12.31
C LEU A 434 13.61 5.72 11.91
N MET A 435 12.63 6.60 11.76
CA MET A 435 12.88 8.01 11.40
C MET A 435 13.64 8.77 12.50
N MET A 436 13.53 8.33 13.75
CA MET A 436 14.28 8.90 14.87
C MET A 436 15.76 8.49 14.88
N VAL A 437 16.09 7.30 14.38
CA VAL A 437 17.45 6.73 14.42
C VAL A 437 18.21 7.03 13.12
N ALA A 438 17.62 6.72 11.96
CA ALA A 438 18.28 6.79 10.66
C ALA A 438 17.38 7.45 9.58
N GLY A 439 16.67 8.53 9.94
CA GLY A 439 15.58 9.10 9.15
C GLY A 439 15.93 9.38 7.69
N LYS A 440 17.08 10.02 7.40
CA LYS A 440 17.48 10.38 6.03
C LYS A 440 17.78 9.16 5.16
N GLU A 441 18.41 8.13 5.71
CA GLU A 441 18.76 6.92 4.98
C GLU A 441 17.52 6.07 4.70
N VAL A 442 16.67 5.92 5.70
CA VAL A 442 15.39 5.22 5.60
C VAL A 442 14.47 5.90 4.59
N GLU A 443 14.29 7.23 4.69
CA GLU A 443 13.47 8.00 3.75
C GLU A 443 13.98 7.88 2.31
N GLY A 444 15.28 8.03 2.09
CA GLY A 444 15.90 7.91 0.78
C GLY A 444 15.74 6.52 0.18
N SER A 445 15.91 5.47 0.99
CA SER A 445 15.76 4.07 0.57
C SER A 445 14.30 3.73 0.25
N ILE A 446 13.35 4.14 1.10
CA ILE A 446 11.92 3.97 0.85
C ILE A 446 11.52 4.69 -0.45
N ALA A 447 11.94 5.94 -0.64
CA ALA A 447 11.61 6.70 -1.84
C ALA A 447 12.13 6.00 -3.11
N ARG A 448 13.38 5.53 -3.11
CA ARG A 448 13.99 4.83 -4.24
C ARG A 448 13.28 3.50 -4.55
N LEU A 449 12.99 2.70 -3.53
CA LEU A 449 12.26 1.44 -3.69
C LEU A 449 10.86 1.69 -4.24
N THR A 450 10.11 2.61 -3.65
CA THR A 450 8.71 2.84 -4.04
C THR A 450 8.55 3.43 -5.45
N GLN A 451 9.57 4.11 -5.97
CA GLN A 451 9.58 4.59 -7.35
C GLN A 451 9.79 3.48 -8.38
N LEU A 452 10.61 2.49 -8.07
CA LEU A 452 11.11 1.54 -9.07
C LEU A 452 10.74 0.07 -8.77
N ALA A 453 10.47 -0.31 -7.54
CA ALA A 453 10.41 -1.72 -7.14
C ALA A 453 9.18 -2.49 -7.64
N ARG A 454 8.11 -1.81 -8.09
CA ARG A 454 6.88 -2.45 -8.58
C ARG A 454 7.14 -3.48 -9.67
N ALA A 455 7.89 -3.13 -10.70
CA ALA A 455 8.18 -4.04 -11.81
C ALA A 455 9.10 -5.20 -11.39
N ALA A 456 9.94 -4.97 -10.38
CA ALA A 456 10.80 -5.99 -9.79
C ALA A 456 10.05 -6.96 -8.85
N GLY A 457 8.77 -6.73 -8.54
CA GLY A 457 7.99 -7.55 -7.63
C GLY A 457 8.41 -7.38 -6.17
N ILE A 458 8.82 -6.18 -5.77
CA ILE A 458 9.16 -5.83 -4.39
C ILE A 458 8.14 -4.81 -3.91
N HIS A 459 7.48 -5.11 -2.80
CA HIS A 459 6.38 -4.34 -2.26
C HIS A 459 6.65 -3.90 -0.83
N LEU A 460 6.36 -2.64 -0.50
CA LEU A 460 6.53 -2.08 0.84
C LEU A 460 5.17 -1.81 1.48
N ILE A 461 5.00 -2.30 2.69
CA ILE A 461 3.90 -1.95 3.60
C ILE A 461 4.54 -1.22 4.78
N VAL A 462 4.31 0.08 4.83
CA VAL A 462 4.91 0.96 5.85
C VAL A 462 3.82 1.38 6.81
N ALA A 463 3.99 1.08 8.10
CA ALA A 463 3.01 1.44 9.09
C ALA A 463 3.57 2.40 10.16
N THR A 464 2.69 3.17 10.81
CA THR A 464 3.05 4.03 11.93
C THR A 464 1.85 4.32 12.84
N GLN A 465 2.12 4.44 14.13
CA GLN A 465 1.17 4.91 15.14
C GLN A 465 1.30 6.42 15.37
N ARG A 466 2.35 7.06 14.83
CA ARG A 466 2.66 8.49 15.00
C ARG A 466 2.58 9.21 13.66
N PRO A 467 1.38 9.60 13.19
CA PRO A 467 1.20 10.22 11.88
C PRO A 467 1.58 11.72 11.88
N SER A 468 2.79 12.05 12.34
CA SER A 468 3.34 13.41 12.29
C SER A 468 3.96 13.71 10.91
N ARG A 469 4.17 14.98 10.61
CA ARG A 469 4.80 15.41 9.34
C ARG A 469 6.27 15.01 9.24
N ASP A 470 6.93 14.84 10.38
CA ASP A 470 8.34 14.43 10.46
C ASP A 470 8.50 12.93 10.17
N VAL A 471 7.43 12.14 10.40
CA VAL A 471 7.39 10.71 10.10
C VAL A 471 6.83 10.45 8.70
N ILE A 472 5.67 11.04 8.38
CA ILE A 472 5.03 10.93 7.07
C ILE A 472 5.39 12.16 6.26
N THR A 473 6.60 12.19 5.74
CA THR A 473 7.11 13.32 4.95
C THR A 473 6.42 13.41 3.60
N GLY A 474 6.57 14.55 2.93
CA GLY A 474 6.07 14.74 1.57
C GLY A 474 6.64 13.73 0.58
N LEU A 475 7.91 13.33 0.76
CA LEU A 475 8.59 12.36 -0.10
C LEU A 475 8.03 10.95 0.09
N ILE A 476 7.84 10.50 1.32
CA ILE A 476 7.21 9.21 1.65
C ILE A 476 5.78 9.17 1.09
N LYS A 477 5.00 10.23 1.34
CA LYS A 477 3.60 10.30 0.95
C LYS A 477 3.38 10.31 -0.58
N SER A 478 4.25 10.99 -1.34
CA SER A 478 4.17 11.02 -2.80
C SER A 478 4.46 9.66 -3.46
N ASN A 479 5.20 8.80 -2.76
CA ASN A 479 5.63 7.52 -3.28
C ASN A 479 4.87 6.31 -2.70
N LEU A 480 3.99 6.54 -1.70
CA LEU A 480 3.06 5.54 -1.16
C LEU A 480 1.62 5.93 -1.53
N PRO A 481 1.15 5.57 -2.72
CA PRO A 481 -0.13 6.05 -3.24
C PRO A 481 -1.33 5.39 -2.57
N THR A 482 -1.21 4.15 -2.12
CA THR A 482 -2.25 3.48 -1.34
C THR A 482 -2.10 3.86 0.12
N ARG A 483 -3.17 4.40 0.69
CA ARG A 483 -3.17 4.91 2.06
C ARG A 483 -4.34 4.37 2.83
N ILE A 484 -4.07 3.83 4.00
CA ILE A 484 -5.07 3.27 4.92
C ILE A 484 -4.93 4.03 6.24
N ALA A 485 -5.96 4.74 6.62
CA ALA A 485 -6.03 5.44 7.89
C ALA A 485 -7.07 4.80 8.79
N PHE A 486 -6.62 4.30 9.92
CA PHE A 486 -7.46 3.97 11.05
C PHE A 486 -7.76 5.21 11.88
N LYS A 487 -8.51 5.05 12.97
CA LYS A 487 -8.83 6.15 13.87
C LYS A 487 -7.56 6.87 14.32
N VAL A 488 -7.59 8.20 14.24
CA VAL A 488 -6.53 9.10 14.72
C VAL A 488 -7.10 10.11 15.72
N ALA A 489 -6.21 10.78 16.44
CA ALA A 489 -6.60 11.73 17.49
C ALA A 489 -7.13 13.06 16.93
N SER A 490 -6.59 13.52 15.80
CA SER A 490 -6.87 14.85 15.27
C SER A 490 -7.14 14.86 13.75
N GLN A 491 -7.78 15.96 13.30
CA GLN A 491 -7.96 16.27 11.89
C GLN A 491 -6.62 16.51 11.16
N ILE A 492 -5.61 16.98 11.90
CA ILE A 492 -4.27 17.24 11.36
C ILE A 492 -3.64 15.89 10.98
N ASP A 493 -3.74 14.89 11.87
CA ASP A 493 -3.23 13.55 11.62
C ASP A 493 -3.93 12.91 10.41
N SER A 494 -5.27 13.04 10.33
CA SER A 494 -6.03 12.57 9.17
C SER A 494 -5.52 13.16 7.85
N ARG A 495 -5.29 14.49 7.82
CA ARG A 495 -4.74 15.16 6.63
C ARG A 495 -3.28 14.78 6.36
N THR A 496 -2.50 14.50 7.39
CA THR A 496 -1.14 14.03 7.20
C THR A 496 -1.11 12.68 6.48
N ILE A 497 -2.05 11.77 6.76
CA ILE A 497 -2.13 10.45 6.12
C ILE A 497 -2.84 10.55 4.76
N LEU A 498 -4.07 11.07 4.76
CA LEU A 498 -5.01 10.95 3.63
C LEU A 498 -5.09 12.19 2.73
N ASP A 499 -4.48 13.31 3.11
CA ASP A 499 -4.72 14.66 2.56
C ASP A 499 -6.17 15.16 2.79
N HIS A 500 -7.01 14.38 3.45
CA HIS A 500 -8.41 14.63 3.75
C HIS A 500 -8.70 14.49 5.24
N LYS A 501 -9.74 15.15 5.71
CA LYS A 501 -10.31 14.94 7.03
C LYS A 501 -11.18 13.68 7.04
N GLY A 502 -11.41 13.11 8.22
CA GLY A 502 -12.40 12.04 8.42
C GLY A 502 -11.89 10.86 9.24
N ALA A 503 -10.58 10.59 9.30
CA ALA A 503 -10.06 9.50 10.12
C ALA A 503 -10.20 9.77 11.63
N GLU A 504 -10.31 11.03 12.06
CA GLU A 504 -10.63 11.45 13.43
C GLU A 504 -12.06 11.10 13.85
N THR A 505 -12.95 10.88 12.89
CA THR A 505 -14.35 10.55 13.15
C THR A 505 -14.62 9.05 13.18
N LEU A 506 -13.62 8.22 12.87
CA LEU A 506 -13.71 6.77 12.89
C LEU A 506 -13.98 6.23 14.29
N ILE A 507 -14.65 5.08 14.35
CA ILE A 507 -15.03 4.44 15.60
C ILE A 507 -13.83 3.81 16.30
N GLY A 508 -12.85 3.29 15.54
CA GLY A 508 -11.77 2.42 15.98
C GLY A 508 -12.11 0.95 15.74
N TYR A 509 -11.36 0.03 16.35
CA TYR A 509 -11.58 -1.42 16.21
C TYR A 509 -11.61 -1.92 14.76
N GLY A 510 -10.72 -1.39 13.93
CA GLY A 510 -10.63 -1.77 12.52
C GLY A 510 -11.47 -0.93 11.56
N ASP A 511 -12.24 0.06 12.04
CA ASP A 511 -12.90 1.04 11.17
C ASP A 511 -11.85 1.92 10.51
N MET A 512 -11.83 1.97 9.19
CA MET A 512 -10.78 2.61 8.40
C MET A 512 -11.31 3.41 7.22
N LEU A 513 -10.50 4.35 6.78
CA LEU A 513 -10.62 5.03 5.49
C LEU A 513 -9.43 4.62 4.62
N TYR A 514 -9.69 4.20 3.39
CA TYR A 514 -8.62 3.91 2.48
C TYR A 514 -8.76 4.61 1.13
N ILE A 515 -7.62 4.92 0.53
CA ILE A 515 -7.49 5.46 -0.83
C ILE A 515 -6.68 4.43 -1.61
N ASN A 516 -7.24 3.93 -2.70
CA ASN A 516 -6.55 2.97 -3.55
C ASN A 516 -5.66 3.70 -4.56
N ASN A 517 -4.60 3.03 -5.02
CA ASN A 517 -3.71 3.54 -6.05
C ASN A 517 -4.49 3.90 -7.33
N GLY A 518 -4.29 5.12 -7.81
CA GLY A 518 -4.94 5.64 -9.02
C GLY A 518 -6.37 6.16 -8.83
N SER A 519 -6.91 6.13 -7.60
CA SER A 519 -8.18 6.77 -7.25
C SER A 519 -7.96 7.91 -6.28
N SER A 520 -8.75 8.97 -6.43
CA SER A 520 -8.88 10.02 -5.40
C SER A 520 -10.03 9.74 -4.44
N ASP A 521 -10.80 8.69 -4.68
CA ASP A 521 -11.98 8.37 -3.89
C ASP A 521 -11.58 7.71 -2.58
N MET A 522 -12.04 8.29 -1.49
CA MET A 522 -11.85 7.78 -0.14
C MET A 522 -13.00 6.85 0.23
N VAL A 523 -12.68 5.60 0.47
CA VAL A 523 -13.65 4.55 0.81
C VAL A 523 -13.55 4.24 2.29
N ARG A 524 -14.70 4.16 2.99
CA ARG A 524 -14.76 3.66 4.37
C ARG A 524 -15.00 2.16 4.36
N ALA A 525 -14.27 1.45 5.19
CA ALA A 525 -14.36 0.01 5.32
C ALA A 525 -14.13 -0.44 6.77
N GLN A 526 -14.59 -1.64 7.07
CA GLN A 526 -14.27 -2.34 8.31
C GLN A 526 -13.19 -3.36 8.03
N GLY A 527 -12.03 -3.21 8.66
CA GLY A 527 -10.92 -4.16 8.58
C GLY A 527 -11.29 -5.54 9.11
N ALA A 528 -10.72 -6.54 8.50
CA ALA A 528 -10.88 -7.91 8.94
C ALA A 528 -10.18 -8.12 10.30
N PHE A 529 -10.87 -8.77 11.22
CA PHE A 529 -10.37 -9.13 12.53
C PHE A 529 -9.83 -10.55 12.53
N MET A 530 -8.80 -10.74 13.32
CA MET A 530 -8.19 -12.01 13.64
C MET A 530 -7.58 -11.94 15.02
N SER A 531 -7.66 -13.04 15.77
CA SER A 531 -7.06 -13.15 17.08
C SER A 531 -5.61 -13.63 17.03
N ASP A 532 -4.84 -13.37 18.08
CA ASP A 532 -3.45 -13.84 18.17
C ASP A 532 -3.38 -15.36 18.20
N GLU A 533 -4.40 -16.03 18.76
CA GLU A 533 -4.53 -17.48 18.76
C GLU A 533 -4.72 -18.05 17.36
N GLU A 534 -5.49 -17.38 16.47
CA GLU A 534 -5.63 -17.78 15.08
C GLU A 534 -4.30 -17.68 14.33
N ILE A 535 -3.57 -16.59 14.54
CA ILE A 535 -2.25 -16.40 13.95
C ILE A 535 -1.29 -17.51 14.38
N ALA A 536 -1.26 -17.81 15.68
CA ALA A 536 -0.41 -18.86 16.23
C ALA A 536 -0.77 -20.24 15.65
N ARG A 537 -2.08 -20.57 15.52
CA ARG A 537 -2.53 -21.83 14.91
C ARG A 537 -2.07 -21.95 13.46
N VAL A 538 -2.17 -20.87 12.67
CA VAL A 538 -1.75 -20.87 11.26
C VAL A 538 -0.23 -20.96 11.15
N ALA A 539 0.53 -20.20 11.95
CA ALA A 539 1.99 -20.25 11.94
C ALA A 539 2.51 -21.65 12.33
N GLU A 540 1.90 -22.29 13.34
CA GLU A 540 2.25 -23.66 13.74
C GLU A 540 1.93 -24.67 12.63
N ALA A 541 0.78 -24.56 11.98
CA ALA A 541 0.40 -25.45 10.88
C ALA A 541 1.37 -25.35 9.69
N LEU A 542 1.94 -24.18 9.45
CA LEU A 542 2.87 -23.96 8.33
C LEU A 542 4.26 -24.53 8.58
N LYS A 543 4.65 -24.84 9.82
CA LYS A 543 5.93 -25.47 10.14
C LYS A 543 6.10 -26.86 9.51
N VAL A 544 5.01 -27.50 9.11
CA VAL A 544 5.06 -28.79 8.38
C VAL A 544 5.82 -28.67 7.06
N ASN A 545 5.91 -27.46 6.49
CA ASN A 545 6.60 -27.18 5.24
C ASN A 545 8.11 -26.94 5.41
N GLY A 546 8.65 -27.13 6.62
CA GLY A 546 10.06 -26.93 6.95
C GLY A 546 10.35 -25.60 7.66
N GLU A 547 11.59 -25.46 8.07
CA GLU A 547 12.12 -24.23 8.64
C GLU A 547 12.35 -23.18 7.54
N PRO A 548 12.39 -21.87 7.91
CA PRO A 548 12.72 -20.83 6.96
C PRO A 548 14.10 -21.06 6.34
N ASP A 549 14.15 -21.08 5.01
CA ASP A 549 15.40 -21.06 4.25
C ASP A 549 15.90 -19.60 4.21
N CYS A 550 16.53 -19.19 5.31
CA CYS A 550 17.07 -17.85 5.45
C CYS A 550 18.30 -17.69 4.54
N ALA A 551 18.35 -16.58 3.82
CA ALA A 551 19.51 -16.22 3.03
C ALA A 551 20.65 -15.75 3.96
N GLU A 552 21.54 -16.67 4.35
CA GLU A 552 22.66 -16.38 5.26
C GLU A 552 23.52 -15.22 4.79
N ASP A 553 23.77 -15.13 3.47
CA ASP A 553 24.51 -14.02 2.86
C ASP A 553 23.84 -12.67 3.13
N VAL A 554 22.50 -12.62 3.08
CA VAL A 554 21.72 -11.41 3.33
C VAL A 554 21.76 -11.03 4.80
N GLN A 555 21.60 -12.03 5.67
CA GLN A 555 21.66 -11.84 7.11
C GLN A 555 23.05 -11.31 7.53
N GLN A 556 24.13 -11.90 7.06
CA GLN A 556 25.50 -11.45 7.34
C GLN A 556 25.74 -10.02 6.84
N GLN A 557 25.25 -9.65 5.65
CA GLN A 557 25.36 -8.29 5.15
C GLN A 557 24.61 -7.25 6.01
N ILE A 558 23.49 -7.64 6.59
CA ILE A 558 22.70 -6.76 7.46
C ILE A 558 23.33 -6.68 8.86
N GLU A 559 23.86 -7.77 9.37
CA GLU A 559 24.54 -7.82 10.67
C GLU A 559 25.85 -7.03 10.66
N SER A 560 26.71 -7.24 9.66
CA SER A 560 27.98 -6.53 9.54
C SER A 560 27.85 -5.01 9.34
N ALA A 561 26.80 -4.57 8.64
CA ALA A 561 26.53 -3.14 8.49
C ALA A 561 26.11 -2.46 9.80
N GLY A 562 25.53 -3.20 10.77
CA GLY A 562 25.22 -2.69 12.11
C GLY A 562 26.45 -2.56 13.01
N GLU A 563 27.46 -3.42 12.82
CA GLU A 563 28.71 -3.41 13.59
C GLU A 563 29.63 -2.27 13.18
N GLU A 564 29.64 -1.90 11.88
CA GLU A 564 30.44 -0.76 11.40
C GLU A 564 30.01 0.58 12.01
N ASP A 565 28.73 0.72 12.41
CA ASP A 565 28.21 1.93 13.07
C ASP A 565 28.42 1.91 14.60
N GLU A 566 28.48 0.73 15.25
CA GLU A 566 28.80 0.62 16.67
C GLU A 566 30.28 0.88 16.98
N ASP A 567 31.18 0.44 16.11
CA ASP A 567 32.61 0.79 16.19
C ASP A 567 32.88 2.29 15.97
N SER A 568 31.86 3.06 15.49
CA SER A 568 32.00 4.50 15.31
C SER A 568 31.65 5.34 16.54
N GLU A 569 30.91 4.81 17.54
CA GLU A 569 30.48 5.55 18.74
C GLU A 569 31.12 5.11 20.07
N GLY A 570 31.76 3.93 20.11
CA GLY A 570 32.34 3.37 21.34
C GLY A 570 33.82 3.09 21.21
N GLY A 571 34.65 4.12 21.18
CA GLY A 571 36.10 3.94 21.21
C GLY A 571 36.60 3.62 22.61
N GLU A 572 36.72 2.34 22.98
CA GLU A 572 37.74 1.90 23.93
C GLU A 572 39.00 1.50 23.16
N GLU A 573 40.17 1.84 23.72
CA GLU A 573 41.50 1.64 23.21
C GLU A 573 41.77 0.21 22.73
N GLY A 574 41.51 -0.06 21.47
CA GLY A 574 41.96 -1.27 20.77
C GLY A 574 42.40 -0.93 19.35
N ASP A 575 43.52 -1.47 18.92
CA ASP A 575 44.08 -1.25 17.56
C ASP A 575 43.04 -1.49 16.47
N ASP A 576 42.66 -0.43 15.68
CA ASP A 576 41.79 -0.57 14.52
C ASP A 576 42.36 -1.64 13.55
N PRO A 577 41.61 -2.67 13.18
CA PRO A 577 42.10 -3.73 12.26
C PRO A 577 42.67 -3.19 10.94
N MET A 578 42.28 -1.98 10.53
CA MET A 578 42.81 -1.31 9.35
C MET A 578 44.05 -0.46 9.62
N PHE A 579 44.43 -0.27 10.92
CA PHE A 579 45.57 0.56 11.30
C PHE A 579 46.90 0.09 10.65
N ALA A 580 47.18 -1.21 10.70
CA ALA A 580 48.39 -1.79 10.06
C ALA A 580 48.42 -1.54 8.54
N LYS A 581 47.26 -1.65 7.86
CA LYS A 581 47.16 -1.37 6.42
C LYS A 581 47.34 0.11 6.13
N ALA A 582 46.80 0.97 6.98
CA ALA A 582 46.93 2.41 6.86
C ALA A 582 48.39 2.86 7.06
N VAL A 583 49.09 2.31 8.04
CA VAL A 583 50.55 2.52 8.23
C VAL A 583 51.33 2.13 6.99
N ALA A 584 51.04 0.96 6.38
CA ALA A 584 51.67 0.51 5.16
C ALA A 584 51.43 1.49 3.97
N VAL A 585 50.20 2.03 3.85
CA VAL A 585 49.86 2.99 2.81
C VAL A 585 50.56 4.33 3.03
N VAL A 586 50.62 4.85 4.26
CA VAL A 586 51.32 6.10 4.61
C VAL A 586 52.81 5.96 4.35
N LYS A 587 53.43 4.85 4.78
CA LYS A 587 54.84 4.53 4.54
C LYS A 587 55.21 4.45 3.05
N ALA A 588 54.36 3.75 2.27
CA ALA A 588 54.59 3.61 0.82
C ALA A 588 54.48 4.95 0.07
N ASN A 589 53.57 5.84 0.49
CA ASN A 589 53.33 7.12 -0.19
C ASN A 589 54.13 8.28 0.42
N LYS A 590 54.78 8.09 1.57
CA LYS A 590 55.51 9.14 2.33
C LYS A 590 54.68 10.41 2.56
N LYS A 591 53.39 10.25 2.72
CA LYS A 591 52.41 11.32 2.97
C LYS A 591 51.28 10.77 3.84
N ALA A 592 50.93 11.51 4.87
CA ALA A 592 49.82 11.21 5.75
C ALA A 592 48.72 12.24 5.52
N SER A 593 47.54 11.78 5.07
CA SER A 593 46.36 12.60 4.98
C SER A 593 45.09 11.72 4.98
N THR A 594 44.02 12.21 5.60
CA THR A 594 42.71 11.56 5.62
C THR A 594 42.21 11.20 4.22
N SER A 595 42.35 12.12 3.26
CA SER A 595 41.98 11.92 1.85
C SER A 595 42.78 10.81 1.14
N LEU A 596 44.04 10.59 1.54
CA LEU A 596 44.85 9.49 1.00
C LEU A 596 44.35 8.14 1.48
N LEU A 597 44.03 8.02 2.79
CA LEU A 597 43.52 6.80 3.39
C LEU A 597 42.12 6.47 2.85
N GLN A 598 41.24 7.43 2.76
CA GLN A 598 39.90 7.26 2.17
C GLN A 598 40.01 6.65 0.74
N ARG A 599 40.85 7.24 -0.11
CA ARG A 599 40.98 6.82 -1.51
C ARG A 599 41.66 5.47 -1.68
N LYS A 600 42.62 5.13 -0.82
CA LYS A 600 43.44 3.91 -0.95
C LYS A 600 42.84 2.70 -0.23
N LEU A 601 42.13 2.95 0.88
CA LEU A 601 41.57 1.88 1.73
C LEU A 601 40.05 1.79 1.63
N GLY A 602 39.38 2.76 0.95
CA GLY A 602 37.92 2.78 0.80
C GLY A 602 37.15 3.06 2.10
N ILE A 603 37.79 3.68 3.10
CA ILE A 603 37.21 3.96 4.42
C ILE A 603 36.59 5.32 4.50
N GLY A 604 35.58 5.49 5.38
CA GLY A 604 34.93 6.78 5.62
C GLY A 604 35.86 7.83 6.24
N TYR A 605 35.46 9.14 6.14
CA TYR A 605 36.27 10.26 6.66
C TYR A 605 36.55 10.14 8.16
N GLY A 606 35.54 9.80 8.97
CA GLY A 606 35.69 9.69 10.44
C GLY A 606 36.67 8.60 10.86
N ARG A 607 36.67 7.43 10.19
CA ARG A 607 37.64 6.34 10.45
C ARG A 607 39.03 6.73 9.98
N ALA A 608 39.16 7.36 8.80
CA ALA A 608 40.43 7.84 8.30
C ALA A 608 41.05 8.91 9.18
N ALA A 609 40.24 9.81 9.74
CA ALA A 609 40.70 10.84 10.67
C ALA A 609 41.21 10.23 11.97
N ARG A 610 40.45 9.31 12.60
CA ARG A 610 40.88 8.60 13.82
C ARG A 610 42.20 7.84 13.64
N ILE A 611 42.34 7.12 12.53
CA ILE A 611 43.58 6.41 12.22
C ILE A 611 44.78 7.38 12.06
N ILE A 612 44.56 8.56 11.47
CA ILE A 612 45.58 9.60 11.36
C ILE A 612 45.94 10.16 12.72
N ASP A 613 44.93 10.46 13.57
CA ASP A 613 45.15 10.98 14.92
C ASP A 613 45.88 9.95 15.80
N GLU A 614 45.51 8.68 15.71
CA GLU A 614 46.21 7.57 16.37
C GLU A 614 47.68 7.40 15.89
N MET A 615 47.94 7.59 14.58
CA MET A 615 49.32 7.61 14.07
C MET A 615 50.14 8.79 14.60
N GLU A 616 49.49 9.97 14.83
CA GLU A 616 50.12 11.13 15.45
C GLU A 616 50.42 10.85 16.92
N ASP A 617 49.46 10.31 17.70
CA ASP A 617 49.63 9.96 19.10
C ASP A 617 50.76 8.94 19.33
N ARG A 618 50.91 7.99 18.40
CA ARG A 618 51.97 7.01 18.41
C ARG A 618 53.32 7.57 17.86
N GLY A 619 53.37 8.84 17.50
CA GLY A 619 54.56 9.50 17.00
C GLY A 619 55.03 9.02 15.63
N MET A 620 54.17 8.38 14.84
CA MET A 620 54.49 7.89 13.50
C MET A 620 54.43 8.98 12.42
N ILE A 621 53.62 10.03 12.70
CA ILE A 621 53.45 11.20 11.82
C ILE A 621 53.50 12.48 12.65
N GLY A 622 53.81 13.58 12.00
CA GLY A 622 53.84 14.91 12.63
C GLY A 622 52.46 15.57 12.77
N PRO A 623 52.35 16.65 13.54
CA PRO A 623 51.13 17.39 13.79
C PRO A 623 50.55 17.99 12.50
N ASP A 624 49.25 18.37 12.58
CA ASP A 624 48.58 18.99 11.45
C ASP A 624 49.18 20.37 11.10
N ASN A 625 49.71 20.49 9.90
CA ASN A 625 50.34 21.71 9.39
C ASN A 625 49.32 22.64 8.65
N GLY A 626 48.02 22.43 8.83
CA GLY A 626 46.94 23.23 8.26
C GLY A 626 46.40 22.71 6.92
N PRO A 627 45.24 23.25 6.48
CA PRO A 627 44.51 22.72 5.34
C PRO A 627 45.32 22.73 4.05
N GLY A 628 45.50 21.54 3.47
CA GLY A 628 46.23 21.31 2.21
C GLY A 628 47.69 20.89 2.34
N ASN A 629 48.30 20.92 3.51
CA ASN A 629 49.68 20.50 3.73
C ASN A 629 49.69 19.08 4.27
N PRO A 630 50.41 18.12 3.60
CA PRO A 630 50.53 16.77 4.14
C PRO A 630 51.40 16.79 5.42
N ARG A 631 51.00 16.03 6.43
CA ARG A 631 51.78 15.83 7.66
C ARG A 631 53.07 15.11 7.36
N GLU A 632 54.15 15.43 8.11
CA GLU A 632 55.43 14.77 8.00
C GLU A 632 55.32 13.31 8.46
N VAL A 633 56.05 12.39 7.81
CA VAL A 633 56.01 10.93 8.10
C VAL A 633 57.35 10.51 8.67
N TYR A 634 57.34 9.94 9.89
CA TYR A 634 58.52 9.53 10.65
C TYR A 634 58.83 8.03 10.59
N ILE A 635 57.95 7.23 9.90
CA ILE A 635 58.05 5.75 9.76
C ILE A 635 58.60 5.31 8.39
#